data_2f752992b1c95d16b011d57973996926
#
_entry.id   2f752992b1c95d16b011d57973996926
#
_cell.length_a   1.000
_cell.length_b   1.000
_cell.length_c   1.000
_cell.angle_alpha   90.00
_cell.angle_beta   90.00
_cell.angle_gamma   90.00
#
_symmetry.space_group_name_H-M   'P 1'
#
loop_
_entity.id
_entity.type
_entity.pdbx_description
1 polymer ?
#
loop_
_entity_poly.entity_id
_entity_poly.type
_entity_poly.pdbx_seq_one_letter_code
_entity_poly.pdbx_strand_id
1 'polypeptide(L)'
;MKKVFTCGPASEAPATLALIAKRADALRLNIAHMTTEKLQQWLDRLTELRRRENLRFRVVLDLQGAKVRIGRLPEVVSLPEAIELFYGEVSDSPATISVPTQSVFEKTEIGDRLLLNDRRVILKVTGREGGRLQAAVEKNGPLSSGKGLNSPDRVFEMARVTEHDAAAIAMSKEIEDLDYAVSFVADGSESHLFRPLAGSSHRLIAKIEQRAAFSHLAAIDAAFDEFWLCRGDLGAEAGLRKLGAWQADFVKALPGLKNP
;
A
#
# COMPACT_ATOMS: atom_id res chain seq x y z
N MET A 1 -9.07 21.84 -7.59
CA MET A 1 -8.98 20.39 -7.33
C MET A 1 -7.75 19.85 -8.07
N LYS A 2 -6.80 19.25 -7.36
CA LYS A 2 -5.61 18.64 -7.95
C LYS A 2 -5.98 17.33 -8.67
N LYS A 3 -5.36 17.09 -9.82
CA LYS A 3 -5.55 15.88 -10.65
C LYS A 3 -4.29 15.03 -10.59
N VAL A 4 -4.41 13.86 -9.96
CA VAL A 4 -3.33 12.87 -9.86
C VAL A 4 -3.68 11.68 -10.75
N PHE A 5 -2.79 11.35 -11.69
CA PHE A 5 -2.96 10.20 -12.57
C PHE A 5 -1.93 9.11 -12.24
N THR A 6 -2.39 7.88 -12.13
CA THR A 6 -1.48 6.76 -11.93
C THR A 6 -0.92 6.30 -13.29
N CYS A 7 0.41 6.25 -13.39
CA CYS A 7 1.10 5.67 -14.53
C CYS A 7 1.11 4.14 -14.42
N GLY A 8 0.91 3.49 -15.54
CA GLY A 8 0.90 2.03 -15.66
C GLY A 8 0.85 1.61 -17.13
N PRO A 9 0.63 0.33 -17.45
CA PRO A 9 0.68 -0.19 -18.81
C PRO A 9 -0.17 0.60 -19.82
N ALA A 10 -1.37 1.04 -19.42
CA ALA A 10 -2.26 1.81 -20.29
C ALA A 10 -1.73 3.22 -20.64
N SER A 11 -0.79 3.76 -19.86
CA SER A 11 -0.17 5.08 -20.09
C SER A 11 1.26 4.97 -20.65
N GLU A 12 1.76 3.78 -20.96
CA GLU A 12 3.12 3.61 -21.47
C GLU A 12 3.33 4.16 -22.89
N ALA A 13 2.29 4.26 -23.72
CA ALA A 13 2.42 4.86 -25.06
C ALA A 13 2.82 6.35 -24.95
N PRO A 14 3.88 6.83 -25.65
CA PRO A 14 4.38 8.19 -25.51
C PRO A 14 3.33 9.28 -25.71
N ALA A 15 2.47 9.12 -26.73
CA ALA A 15 1.40 10.07 -27.02
C ALA A 15 0.36 10.14 -25.89
N THR A 16 -0.02 8.98 -25.33
CA THR A 16 -0.96 8.89 -24.20
C THR A 16 -0.38 9.55 -22.96
N LEU A 17 0.88 9.24 -22.63
CA LEU A 17 1.57 9.81 -21.47
C LEU A 17 1.68 11.33 -21.59
N ALA A 18 2.05 11.86 -22.75
CA ALA A 18 2.13 13.30 -22.98
C ALA A 18 0.76 13.98 -22.85
N LEU A 19 -0.32 13.35 -23.33
CA LEU A 19 -1.68 13.86 -23.20
C LEU A 19 -2.13 13.92 -21.73
N ILE A 20 -1.81 12.90 -20.93
CA ILE A 20 -2.11 12.83 -19.51
C ILE A 20 -1.28 13.90 -18.77
N ALA A 21 0.02 13.97 -19.03
CA ALA A 21 0.93 14.90 -18.38
C ALA A 21 0.54 16.38 -18.56
N LYS A 22 -0.01 16.74 -19.73
CA LYS A 22 -0.54 18.10 -19.99
C LYS A 22 -1.75 18.48 -19.12
N ARG A 23 -2.41 17.52 -18.50
CA ARG A 23 -3.63 17.71 -17.68
C ARG A 23 -3.43 17.36 -16.21
N ALA A 24 -2.29 16.78 -15.87
CA ALA A 24 -1.97 16.32 -14.53
C ALA A 24 -1.32 17.43 -13.70
N ASP A 25 -1.71 17.54 -12.43
CA ASP A 25 -0.94 18.24 -11.41
C ASP A 25 0.16 17.33 -10.85
N ALA A 26 -0.11 16.00 -10.83
CA ALA A 26 0.88 15.00 -10.46
C ALA A 26 0.68 13.68 -11.22
N LEU A 27 1.79 12.98 -11.46
CA LEU A 27 1.85 11.62 -11.99
C LEU A 27 2.34 10.67 -10.90
N ARG A 28 1.51 9.68 -10.54
CA ARG A 28 1.78 8.71 -9.50
C ARG A 28 2.39 7.44 -10.08
N LEU A 29 3.51 7.00 -9.52
CA LEU A 29 4.13 5.70 -9.75
C LEU A 29 3.90 4.81 -8.53
N ASN A 30 3.14 3.72 -8.68
CA ASN A 30 2.98 2.73 -7.62
C ASN A 30 4.17 1.76 -7.66
N ILE A 31 5.11 1.93 -6.73
CA ILE A 31 6.35 1.16 -6.73
C ILE A 31 6.20 -0.26 -6.18
N ALA A 32 5.09 -0.58 -5.50
CA ALA A 32 4.89 -1.90 -4.89
C ALA A 32 4.97 -3.09 -5.89
N HIS A 33 4.85 -2.81 -7.19
CA HIS A 33 4.89 -3.81 -8.26
C HIS A 33 5.96 -3.50 -9.32
N MET A 34 6.90 -2.60 -9.02
CA MET A 34 7.97 -2.22 -9.93
C MET A 34 9.31 -2.78 -9.46
N THR A 35 10.12 -3.24 -10.39
CA THR A 35 11.55 -3.46 -10.10
C THR A 35 12.28 -2.11 -10.08
N THR A 36 13.47 -2.09 -9.52
CA THR A 36 14.33 -0.90 -9.47
C THR A 36 14.63 -0.36 -10.88
N GLU A 37 14.89 -1.25 -11.84
CA GLU A 37 15.15 -0.90 -13.24
C GLU A 37 13.92 -0.27 -13.91
N LYS A 38 12.73 -0.82 -13.64
CA LYS A 38 11.47 -0.27 -14.18
C LYS A 38 11.16 1.10 -13.58
N LEU A 39 11.44 1.29 -12.30
CA LEU A 39 11.30 2.58 -11.64
C LEU A 39 12.23 3.61 -12.28
N GLN A 40 13.52 3.27 -12.47
CA GLN A 40 14.48 4.17 -13.13
C GLN A 40 14.01 4.57 -14.53
N GLN A 41 13.56 3.61 -15.33
CA GLN A 41 13.02 3.88 -16.67
C GLN A 41 11.83 4.87 -16.63
N TRP A 42 10.94 4.76 -15.66
CA TRP A 42 9.83 5.71 -15.48
C TRP A 42 10.33 7.10 -15.09
N LEU A 43 11.26 7.19 -14.14
CA LEU A 43 11.83 8.47 -13.68
C LEU A 43 12.53 9.21 -14.82
N ASP A 44 13.38 8.51 -15.59
CA ASP A 44 14.07 9.07 -16.74
C ASP A 44 13.09 9.59 -17.79
N ARG A 45 12.08 8.78 -18.08
CA ARG A 45 11.04 9.09 -19.05
C ARG A 45 10.20 10.30 -18.67
N LEU A 46 9.80 10.40 -17.40
CA LEU A 46 9.01 11.53 -16.91
C LEU A 46 9.83 12.81 -16.85
N THR A 47 11.11 12.70 -16.47
CA THR A 47 12.06 13.82 -16.50
C THR A 47 12.27 14.34 -17.91
N GLU A 48 12.50 13.45 -18.87
CA GLU A 48 12.67 13.82 -20.29
C GLU A 48 11.38 14.42 -20.89
N LEU A 49 10.21 13.84 -20.56
CA LEU A 49 8.92 14.38 -21.01
C LEU A 49 8.70 15.80 -20.48
N ARG A 50 9.01 16.04 -19.20
CA ARG A 50 8.91 17.35 -18.56
C ARG A 50 9.77 18.38 -19.27
N ARG A 51 11.03 18.01 -19.55
CA ARG A 51 11.99 18.86 -20.24
C ARG A 51 11.58 19.15 -21.69
N ARG A 52 11.23 18.11 -22.46
CA ARG A 52 10.93 18.22 -23.90
C ARG A 52 9.66 19.02 -24.18
N GLU A 53 8.61 18.80 -23.39
CA GLU A 53 7.30 19.43 -23.59
C GLU A 53 7.10 20.69 -22.73
N ASN A 54 8.13 21.11 -21.96
CA ASN A 54 8.08 22.22 -20.99
C ASN A 54 6.86 22.12 -20.05
N LEU A 55 6.63 20.93 -19.48
CA LEU A 55 5.48 20.64 -18.61
C LEU A 55 5.83 20.82 -17.13
N ARG A 56 4.83 21.18 -16.34
CA ARG A 56 4.95 21.32 -14.89
C ARG A 56 3.95 20.37 -14.22
N PHE A 57 4.40 19.20 -13.85
CA PHE A 57 3.69 18.26 -13.00
C PHE A 57 4.66 17.69 -11.96
N ARG A 58 4.15 17.29 -10.82
CA ARG A 58 4.95 16.58 -9.81
C ARG A 58 4.95 15.08 -10.10
N VAL A 59 5.99 14.39 -9.68
CA VAL A 59 6.01 12.92 -9.64
C VAL A 59 5.74 12.49 -8.20
N VAL A 60 4.85 11.55 -8.00
CA VAL A 60 4.60 10.97 -6.68
C VAL A 60 4.97 9.51 -6.69
N LEU A 61 5.98 9.13 -5.91
CA LEU A 61 6.27 7.74 -5.63
C LEU A 61 5.36 7.24 -4.52
N ASP A 62 4.44 6.35 -4.87
CA ASP A 62 3.59 5.68 -3.91
C ASP A 62 4.34 4.47 -3.38
N LEU A 63 4.87 4.63 -2.17
CA LEU A 63 5.73 3.68 -1.49
C LEU A 63 4.93 2.42 -1.10
N GLN A 64 5.63 1.28 -1.08
CA GLN A 64 5.00 0.00 -0.76
C GLN A 64 4.45 -0.01 0.67
N GLY A 65 5.20 0.57 1.62
CA GLY A 65 4.86 0.64 3.03
C GLY A 65 4.76 -0.72 3.71
N ALA A 66 4.38 -0.69 4.96
CA ALA A 66 4.26 -1.85 5.83
C ALA A 66 2.94 -2.60 5.59
N LYS A 67 2.76 -3.22 4.43
CA LYS A 67 1.60 -4.09 4.15
C LYS A 67 2.00 -5.55 4.27
N VAL A 68 1.33 -6.29 5.16
CA VAL A 68 1.49 -7.75 5.21
C VAL A 68 1.04 -8.34 3.88
N ARG A 69 1.87 -9.19 3.31
CA ARG A 69 1.60 -9.88 2.04
C ARG A 69 1.86 -11.36 2.20
N ILE A 70 1.13 -12.16 1.45
CA ILE A 70 1.47 -13.57 1.31
C ILE A 70 2.71 -13.72 0.43
N GLY A 71 3.45 -14.78 0.63
CA GLY A 71 4.62 -15.12 -0.17
C GLY A 71 4.27 -15.58 -1.59
N ARG A 72 5.22 -16.22 -2.26
CA ARG A 72 5.04 -16.73 -3.62
C ARG A 72 4.18 -17.99 -3.63
N LEU A 73 3.22 -18.03 -4.53
CA LEU A 73 2.42 -19.19 -4.88
C LEU A 73 2.92 -19.75 -6.22
N PRO A 74 2.80 -21.06 -6.48
CA PRO A 74 3.23 -21.67 -7.74
C PRO A 74 2.45 -21.10 -8.94
N GLU A 75 1.18 -20.77 -8.75
CA GLU A 75 0.28 -20.20 -9.75
C GLU A 75 -0.88 -19.44 -9.07
N VAL A 76 -1.81 -18.91 -9.85
CA VAL A 76 -3.07 -18.39 -9.32
C VAL A 76 -3.93 -19.56 -8.87
N VAL A 77 -4.24 -19.63 -7.58
CA VAL A 77 -4.93 -20.75 -6.97
C VAL A 77 -6.33 -20.39 -6.51
N SER A 78 -7.23 -21.38 -6.53
CA SER A 78 -8.44 -21.41 -5.75
C SER A 78 -8.18 -22.37 -4.57
N LEU A 79 -8.41 -21.89 -3.36
CA LEU A 79 -8.04 -22.62 -2.15
C LEU A 79 -9.00 -23.79 -1.89
N PRO A 80 -8.53 -24.92 -1.32
CA PRO A 80 -9.40 -25.96 -0.76
C PRO A 80 -10.14 -25.44 0.48
N GLU A 81 -11.10 -26.20 1.01
CA GLU A 81 -11.91 -25.78 2.17
C GLU A 81 -11.09 -25.52 3.44
N ALA A 82 -9.98 -26.22 3.59
CA ALA A 82 -9.04 -26.06 4.70
C ALA A 82 -7.63 -25.87 4.17
N ILE A 83 -6.90 -24.94 4.78
CA ILE A 83 -5.54 -24.59 4.42
C ILE A 83 -4.68 -24.43 5.66
N GLU A 84 -3.38 -24.38 5.44
CA GLU A 84 -2.38 -24.08 6.45
C GLU A 84 -1.59 -22.82 6.05
N LEU A 85 -1.38 -21.90 7.01
CA LEU A 85 -0.45 -20.80 6.84
C LEU A 85 0.83 -21.07 7.64
N PHE A 86 1.97 -20.72 7.08
CA PHE A 86 3.27 -20.88 7.72
C PHE A 86 4.20 -19.69 7.46
N TYR A 87 5.15 -19.46 8.37
CA TYR A 87 6.17 -18.45 8.19
C TYR A 87 7.15 -18.89 7.10
N GLY A 88 7.25 -18.12 6.03
CA GLY A 88 8.09 -18.43 4.87
C GLY A 88 7.81 -17.55 3.67
N GLU A 89 8.65 -17.70 2.64
CA GLU A 89 8.60 -16.89 1.41
C GLU A 89 7.85 -17.57 0.26
N VAL A 90 7.78 -18.91 0.24
CA VAL A 90 7.29 -19.68 -0.90
C VAL A 90 6.36 -20.78 -0.44
N SER A 91 5.20 -20.85 -1.03
CA SER A 91 4.25 -21.98 -0.89
C SER A 91 4.52 -23.00 -1.98
N ASP A 92 4.44 -24.25 -1.62
CA ASP A 92 4.66 -25.43 -2.51
C ASP A 92 3.36 -26.12 -2.93
N SER A 93 2.23 -25.73 -2.34
CA SER A 93 0.94 -26.38 -2.52
C SER A 93 -0.21 -25.34 -2.47
N PRO A 94 -1.33 -25.59 -3.19
CA PRO A 94 -2.56 -24.79 -3.05
C PRO A 94 -3.18 -24.86 -1.65
N ALA A 95 -2.86 -25.89 -0.86
CA ALA A 95 -3.35 -26.04 0.51
C ALA A 95 -2.47 -25.32 1.55
N THR A 96 -1.38 -24.70 1.13
CA THR A 96 -0.46 -23.97 2.02
C THR A 96 -0.25 -22.54 1.54
N ILE A 97 -0.21 -21.59 2.48
CA ILE A 97 0.10 -20.19 2.20
C ILE A 97 1.29 -19.77 3.06
N SER A 98 2.38 -19.42 2.41
CA SER A 98 3.52 -18.80 3.09
C SER A 98 3.24 -17.32 3.38
N VAL A 99 3.67 -16.85 4.55
CA VAL A 99 3.58 -15.43 4.95
C VAL A 99 4.92 -15.03 5.56
N PRO A 100 5.69 -14.12 4.92
CA PRO A 100 7.01 -13.70 5.39
C PRO A 100 6.95 -12.63 6.50
N THR A 101 5.96 -12.73 7.39
CA THR A 101 5.74 -11.78 8.48
C THR A 101 5.46 -12.54 9.76
N GLN A 102 6.47 -12.57 10.64
CA GLN A 102 6.45 -13.33 11.88
C GLN A 102 5.29 -12.91 12.80
N SER A 103 5.00 -11.61 12.91
CA SER A 103 3.95 -11.09 13.79
C SER A 103 2.54 -11.60 13.45
N VAL A 104 2.30 -12.07 12.22
CA VAL A 104 1.04 -12.73 11.87
C VAL A 104 0.85 -13.98 12.72
N PHE A 105 1.91 -14.77 12.86
CA PHE A 105 1.87 -16.02 13.64
C PHE A 105 1.89 -15.79 15.15
N GLU A 106 2.48 -14.70 15.60
CA GLU A 106 2.54 -14.35 17.02
C GLU A 106 1.21 -13.81 17.54
N LYS A 107 0.53 -12.97 16.74
CA LYS A 107 -0.65 -12.21 17.18
C LYS A 107 -1.99 -12.81 16.79
N THR A 108 -2.04 -13.71 15.80
CA THR A 108 -3.31 -14.33 15.37
C THR A 108 -3.75 -15.39 16.40
N GLU A 109 -5.02 -15.39 16.76
CA GLU A 109 -5.64 -16.37 17.67
C GLU A 109 -6.67 -17.23 16.93
N ILE A 110 -7.04 -18.36 17.56
CA ILE A 110 -8.11 -19.23 17.05
C ILE A 110 -9.42 -18.45 17.06
N GLY A 111 -10.13 -18.45 15.93
CA GLY A 111 -11.37 -17.70 15.74
C GLY A 111 -11.19 -16.41 14.96
N ASP A 112 -9.97 -15.85 14.88
CA ASP A 112 -9.67 -14.63 14.12
C ASP A 112 -9.89 -14.85 12.61
N ARG A 113 -10.19 -13.77 11.91
CA ARG A 113 -10.27 -13.75 10.45
C ARG A 113 -9.04 -13.14 9.81
N LEU A 114 -8.55 -13.79 8.77
CA LEU A 114 -7.54 -13.27 7.87
C LEU A 114 -8.17 -12.98 6.52
N LEU A 115 -7.98 -11.77 6.02
CA LEU A 115 -8.57 -11.24 4.79
C LEU A 115 -7.47 -11.13 3.73
N LEU A 116 -7.56 -11.91 2.66
CA LEU A 116 -6.57 -11.88 1.58
C LEU A 116 -7.18 -11.26 0.31
N ASN A 117 -6.30 -10.68 -0.51
CA ASN A 117 -6.65 -10.10 -1.82
C ASN A 117 -7.88 -9.18 -1.71
N ASP A 118 -7.82 -8.18 -0.82
CA ASP A 118 -8.87 -7.18 -0.60
C ASP A 118 -10.25 -7.80 -0.30
N ARG A 119 -10.28 -8.77 0.63
CA ARG A 119 -11.45 -9.57 1.06
C ARG A 119 -12.05 -10.45 -0.04
N ARG A 120 -11.35 -10.73 -1.11
CA ARG A 120 -11.79 -11.73 -2.10
C ARG A 120 -11.68 -13.14 -1.54
N VAL A 121 -10.72 -13.37 -0.65
CA VAL A 121 -10.57 -14.60 0.13
C VAL A 121 -10.68 -14.24 1.61
N ILE A 122 -11.45 -15.02 2.37
CA ILE A 122 -11.62 -14.87 3.82
C ILE A 122 -11.33 -16.22 4.45
N LEU A 123 -10.40 -16.21 5.39
CA LEU A 123 -10.00 -17.36 6.18
C LEU A 123 -10.46 -17.18 7.62
N LYS A 124 -10.90 -18.23 8.27
CA LYS A 124 -11.12 -18.29 9.72
C LYS A 124 -10.13 -19.24 10.33
N VAL A 125 -9.32 -18.77 11.25
CA VAL A 125 -8.33 -19.58 11.96
C VAL A 125 -9.05 -20.58 12.86
N THR A 126 -8.77 -21.87 12.67
CA THR A 126 -9.42 -22.98 13.37
C THR A 126 -8.48 -23.72 14.31
N GLY A 127 -7.17 -23.56 14.10
CA GLY A 127 -6.16 -24.24 14.91
C GLY A 127 -4.80 -23.61 14.81
N ARG A 128 -3.90 -24.05 15.68
CA ARG A 128 -2.50 -23.65 15.73
C ARG A 128 -1.64 -24.83 16.18
N GLU A 129 -0.66 -25.18 15.37
CA GLU A 129 0.23 -26.30 15.66
C GLU A 129 1.61 -26.04 15.07
N GLY A 130 2.68 -26.26 15.84
CA GLY A 130 4.06 -26.18 15.35
C GLY A 130 4.45 -24.82 14.74
N GLY A 131 3.86 -23.72 15.22
CA GLY A 131 4.11 -22.40 14.64
C GLY A 131 3.34 -22.08 13.35
N ARG A 132 2.46 -22.99 12.93
CA ARG A 132 1.57 -22.85 11.76
C ARG A 132 0.14 -22.54 12.21
N LEU A 133 -0.63 -21.88 11.35
CA LEU A 133 -2.05 -21.60 11.55
C LEU A 133 -2.87 -22.49 10.62
N GLN A 134 -3.83 -23.20 11.17
CA GLN A 134 -4.83 -23.94 10.41
C GLN A 134 -6.04 -23.02 10.21
N ALA A 135 -6.59 -22.99 9.01
CA ALA A 135 -7.71 -22.11 8.71
C ALA A 135 -8.73 -22.76 7.76
N ALA A 136 -10.00 -22.50 8.03
CA ALA A 136 -11.09 -22.81 7.12
C ALA A 136 -11.31 -21.64 6.15
N VAL A 137 -11.62 -21.94 4.90
CA VAL A 137 -11.92 -20.94 3.87
C VAL A 137 -13.40 -20.57 3.93
N GLU A 138 -13.72 -19.45 4.59
CA GLU A 138 -15.11 -18.93 4.67
C GLU A 138 -15.59 -18.31 3.34
N LYS A 139 -14.65 -17.73 2.58
CA LYS A 139 -14.92 -17.19 1.25
C LYS A 139 -13.74 -17.47 0.35
N ASN A 140 -14.00 -18.12 -0.78
CA ASN A 140 -13.00 -18.45 -1.78
C ASN A 140 -13.00 -17.44 -2.93
N GLY A 141 -11.85 -17.32 -3.59
CA GLY A 141 -11.64 -16.47 -4.75
C GLY A 141 -10.21 -16.60 -5.29
N PRO A 142 -9.91 -16.00 -6.45
CA PRO A 142 -8.57 -16.09 -7.04
C PRO A 142 -7.52 -15.47 -6.12
N LEU A 143 -6.46 -16.22 -5.85
CA LEU A 143 -5.33 -15.80 -5.04
C LEU A 143 -4.04 -15.98 -5.82
N SER A 144 -3.21 -14.93 -5.87
CA SER A 144 -1.89 -14.93 -6.52
C SER A 144 -0.83 -14.42 -5.56
N SER A 145 0.44 -14.66 -5.89
CA SER A 145 1.61 -14.21 -5.12
C SER A 145 1.56 -12.75 -4.71
N GLY A 146 2.08 -12.41 -3.54
CA GLY A 146 2.25 -11.05 -3.06
C GLY A 146 0.95 -10.30 -2.72
N LYS A 147 -0.22 -10.97 -2.68
CA LYS A 147 -1.47 -10.32 -2.29
C LYS A 147 -1.48 -9.95 -0.82
N GLY A 148 -2.12 -8.81 -0.53
CA GLY A 148 -2.24 -8.30 0.83
C GLY A 148 -2.99 -9.26 1.75
N LEU A 149 -2.51 -9.33 2.99
CA LEU A 149 -3.14 -10.01 4.10
C LEU A 149 -3.47 -8.96 5.18
N ASN A 150 -4.72 -8.90 5.59
CA ASN A 150 -5.19 -8.01 6.66
C ASN A 150 -5.96 -8.85 7.70
N SER A 151 -6.10 -8.32 8.90
CA SER A 151 -7.01 -8.86 9.90
C SER A 151 -7.89 -7.74 10.46
N PRO A 152 -9.21 -7.93 10.58
CA PRO A 152 -10.06 -6.98 11.28
C PRO A 152 -9.88 -7.05 12.80
N ASP A 153 -9.27 -8.14 13.28
CA ASP A 153 -9.19 -8.49 14.70
C ASP A 153 -7.81 -8.17 15.31
N ARG A 154 -6.76 -8.05 14.44
CA ARG A 154 -5.36 -7.88 14.88
C ARG A 154 -4.60 -6.85 14.05
N VAL A 155 -3.66 -6.17 14.70
CA VAL A 155 -2.65 -5.31 14.06
C VAL A 155 -1.32 -6.05 14.04
N PHE A 156 -0.75 -6.24 12.86
CA PHE A 156 0.53 -6.92 12.68
C PHE A 156 1.67 -5.91 12.66
N GLU A 157 2.77 -6.26 13.31
CA GLU A 157 3.99 -5.46 13.28
C GLU A 157 4.79 -5.75 12.01
N MET A 158 5.24 -4.69 11.36
CA MET A 158 6.09 -4.75 10.18
C MET A 158 7.17 -3.68 10.25
N ALA A 159 8.26 -3.89 9.54
CA ALA A 159 9.20 -2.81 9.24
C ALA A 159 8.44 -1.70 8.50
N ARG A 160 8.37 -0.51 9.10
CA ARG A 160 7.61 0.62 8.54
C ARG A 160 8.24 1.19 7.27
N VAL A 161 9.57 1.01 7.10
CA VAL A 161 10.31 1.31 5.87
C VAL A 161 10.83 0.00 5.31
N THR A 162 10.39 -0.37 4.12
CA THR A 162 10.90 -1.56 3.45
C THR A 162 12.24 -1.26 2.76
N GLU A 163 13.06 -2.28 2.50
CA GLU A 163 14.30 -2.12 1.72
C GLU A 163 14.00 -1.55 0.33
N HIS A 164 12.87 -1.97 -0.26
CA HIS A 164 12.41 -1.47 -1.56
C HIS A 164 12.07 0.02 -1.51
N ASP A 165 11.38 0.49 -0.46
CA ASP A 165 11.07 1.91 -0.27
C ASP A 165 12.34 2.72 -0.06
N ALA A 166 13.26 2.24 0.77
CA ALA A 166 14.55 2.90 1.00
C ALA A 166 15.38 3.04 -0.29
N ALA A 167 15.44 1.98 -1.09
CA ALA A 167 16.12 1.99 -2.39
C ALA A 167 15.47 2.96 -3.38
N ALA A 168 14.12 2.98 -3.45
CA ALA A 168 13.38 3.90 -4.31
C ALA A 168 13.61 5.37 -3.93
N ILE A 169 13.61 5.68 -2.63
CA ILE A 169 13.91 7.02 -2.12
C ILE A 169 15.37 7.39 -2.44
N ALA A 170 16.34 6.53 -2.16
CA ALA A 170 17.75 6.79 -2.44
C ALA A 170 18.03 7.10 -3.92
N MET A 171 17.31 6.41 -4.83
CA MET A 171 17.39 6.61 -6.28
C MET A 171 16.79 7.93 -6.74
N SER A 172 15.77 8.44 -6.07
CA SER A 172 14.93 9.53 -6.56
C SER A 172 15.06 10.84 -5.79
N LYS A 173 15.77 10.87 -4.66
CA LYS A 173 15.86 12.04 -3.76
C LYS A 173 16.52 13.30 -4.37
N GLU A 174 17.25 13.15 -5.47
CA GLU A 174 17.85 14.28 -6.20
C GLU A 174 16.95 14.79 -7.34
N ILE A 175 15.78 14.17 -7.57
CA ILE A 175 14.86 14.56 -8.64
C ILE A 175 13.96 15.68 -8.13
N GLU A 176 14.02 16.83 -8.76
CA GLU A 176 13.14 17.97 -8.47
C GLU A 176 11.67 17.64 -8.76
N ASP A 177 10.75 18.32 -8.03
CA ASP A 177 9.29 18.14 -8.16
C ASP A 177 8.84 16.68 -8.00
N LEU A 178 9.44 15.98 -7.05
CA LEU A 178 9.06 14.64 -6.64
C LEU A 178 8.59 14.63 -5.18
N ASP A 179 7.57 13.81 -4.90
CA ASP A 179 6.99 13.63 -3.57
C ASP A 179 6.89 12.13 -3.24
N TYR A 180 6.76 11.79 -1.96
CA TYR A 180 6.60 10.41 -1.49
C TYR A 180 5.27 10.23 -0.78
N ALA A 181 4.44 9.31 -1.27
CA ALA A 181 3.21 8.90 -0.61
C ALA A 181 3.50 7.67 0.26
N VAL A 182 3.38 7.85 1.57
CA VAL A 182 3.68 6.83 2.59
C VAL A 182 2.43 6.01 2.85
N SER A 183 2.51 4.70 2.60
CA SER A 183 1.40 3.77 2.79
C SER A 183 1.20 3.37 4.25
N PHE A 184 -0.05 3.11 4.61
CA PHE A 184 -0.46 2.60 5.92
C PHE A 184 -0.06 3.49 7.11
N VAL A 185 -0.11 4.82 6.94
CA VAL A 185 0.11 5.76 8.04
C VAL A 185 -0.94 5.53 9.13
N ALA A 186 -0.48 5.37 10.37
CA ALA A 186 -1.32 5.07 11.52
C ALA A 186 -1.50 6.26 12.46
N ASP A 187 -0.41 6.92 12.86
CA ASP A 187 -0.42 7.93 13.92
C ASP A 187 0.47 9.15 13.63
N GLY A 188 1.16 9.17 12.49
CA GLY A 188 2.07 10.24 12.08
C GLY A 188 3.52 10.02 12.49
N SER A 189 3.82 9.09 13.38
CA SER A 189 5.20 8.76 13.78
C SER A 189 6.04 8.22 12.61
N GLU A 190 5.38 7.71 11.56
CA GLU A 190 6.02 7.23 10.34
C GLU A 190 6.86 8.33 9.65
N SER A 191 6.43 9.59 9.75
CA SER A 191 7.17 10.72 9.17
C SER A 191 8.62 10.80 9.66
N HIS A 192 8.89 10.45 10.93
CA HIS A 192 10.24 10.45 11.51
C HIS A 192 11.18 9.42 10.85
N LEU A 193 10.61 8.38 10.24
CA LEU A 193 11.37 7.36 9.52
C LEU A 193 11.65 7.77 8.07
N PHE A 194 10.67 8.40 7.41
CA PHE A 194 10.76 8.76 6.01
C PHE A 194 11.41 10.12 5.77
N ARG A 195 11.21 11.11 6.64
CA ARG A 195 11.76 12.46 6.47
C ARG A 195 13.29 12.50 6.37
N PRO A 196 14.07 11.77 7.19
CA PRO A 196 15.52 11.72 7.05
C PRO A 196 15.99 11.10 5.72
N LEU A 197 15.22 10.17 5.15
CA LEU A 197 15.53 9.52 3.88
C LEU A 197 15.17 10.41 2.69
N ALA A 198 13.99 11.02 2.72
CA ALA A 198 13.44 11.85 1.66
C ALA A 198 14.09 13.24 1.57
N GLY A 199 14.58 13.76 2.70
CA GLY A 199 15.04 15.15 2.79
C GLY A 199 13.90 16.17 2.93
N SER A 200 14.24 17.43 3.13
CA SER A 200 13.28 18.52 3.37
C SER A 200 12.67 19.11 2.09
N SER A 201 13.26 18.85 0.93
CA SER A 201 12.81 19.37 -0.38
C SER A 201 11.59 18.62 -0.94
N HIS A 202 11.35 17.42 -0.45
CA HIS A 202 10.25 16.57 -0.90
C HIS A 202 9.10 16.55 0.09
N ARG A 203 7.86 16.59 -0.39
CA ARG A 203 6.69 16.43 0.45
C ARG A 203 6.48 14.96 0.80
N LEU A 204 6.02 14.74 2.03
CA LEU A 204 5.50 13.45 2.47
C LEU A 204 3.97 13.51 2.47
N ILE A 205 3.36 12.58 1.76
CA ILE A 205 1.92 12.47 1.63
C ILE A 205 1.48 11.27 2.47
N ALA A 206 0.60 11.49 3.44
CA ALA A 206 0.06 10.41 4.27
C ALA A 206 -1.08 9.69 3.54
N LYS A 207 -0.95 8.39 3.32
CA LYS A 207 -2.04 7.57 2.80
C LYS A 207 -2.86 7.02 3.96
N ILE A 208 -4.12 7.48 4.05
CA ILE A 208 -5.08 7.02 5.06
C ILE A 208 -5.79 5.79 4.52
N GLU A 209 -5.31 4.62 4.92
CA GLU A 209 -5.66 3.30 4.40
C GLU A 209 -6.27 2.39 5.46
N GLN A 210 -6.26 2.82 6.72
CA GLN A 210 -6.72 2.03 7.86
C GLN A 210 -7.54 2.88 8.84
N ARG A 211 -8.48 2.26 9.53
CA ARG A 211 -9.38 2.94 10.49
C ARG A 211 -8.62 3.58 11.64
N ALA A 212 -7.53 2.94 12.10
CA ALA A 212 -6.70 3.45 13.19
C ALA A 212 -6.24 4.90 12.95
N ALA A 213 -5.90 5.27 11.72
CA ALA A 213 -5.46 6.62 11.36
C ALA A 213 -6.48 7.72 11.69
N PHE A 214 -7.78 7.40 11.68
CA PHE A 214 -8.84 8.41 11.93
C PHE A 214 -8.79 9.00 13.34
N SER A 215 -8.29 8.26 14.32
CA SER A 215 -8.12 8.75 15.70
C SER A 215 -6.90 9.66 15.85
N HIS A 216 -6.04 9.73 14.84
CA HIS A 216 -4.75 10.43 14.87
C HIS A 216 -4.60 11.48 13.79
N LEU A 217 -5.69 11.90 13.10
CA LEU A 217 -5.62 12.83 11.96
C LEU A 217 -4.89 14.13 12.30
N ALA A 218 -5.07 14.69 13.50
CA ALA A 218 -4.36 15.92 13.90
C ALA A 218 -2.84 15.70 14.05
N ALA A 219 -2.40 14.55 14.56
CA ALA A 219 -0.99 14.21 14.67
C ALA A 219 -0.37 13.94 13.29
N ILE A 220 -1.11 13.25 12.42
CA ILE A 220 -0.69 13.01 11.04
C ILE A 220 -0.57 14.34 10.29
N ASP A 221 -1.54 15.27 10.45
CA ASP A 221 -1.52 16.59 9.83
C ASP A 221 -0.31 17.45 10.27
N ALA A 222 0.11 17.31 11.53
CA ALA A 222 1.29 17.97 12.02
C ALA A 222 2.62 17.41 11.46
N ALA A 223 2.61 16.17 11.00
CA ALA A 223 3.78 15.41 10.59
C ALA A 223 3.95 15.25 9.08
N PHE A 224 2.88 15.38 8.30
CA PHE A 224 2.84 15.21 6.86
C PHE A 224 2.38 16.46 6.14
N ASP A 225 2.69 16.56 4.85
CA ASP A 225 2.43 17.76 4.03
C ASP A 225 1.11 17.68 3.26
N GLU A 226 0.49 16.50 3.14
CA GLU A 226 -0.77 16.26 2.42
C GLU A 226 -1.37 14.90 2.86
N PHE A 227 -2.70 14.70 2.66
CA PHE A 227 -3.39 13.44 2.90
C PHE A 227 -3.97 12.84 1.62
N TRP A 228 -3.96 11.53 1.52
CA TRP A 228 -4.71 10.77 0.53
C TRP A 228 -5.61 9.73 1.20
N LEU A 229 -6.92 9.90 1.09
CA LEU A 229 -7.87 8.88 1.54
C LEU A 229 -7.93 7.74 0.53
N CYS A 230 -7.37 6.59 0.87
CA CYS A 230 -7.24 5.44 -0.01
C CYS A 230 -8.39 4.45 0.19
N ARG A 231 -9.44 4.59 -0.62
CA ARG A 231 -10.70 3.83 -0.48
C ARG A 231 -10.55 2.32 -0.73
N GLY A 232 -9.54 1.90 -1.48
CA GLY A 232 -9.27 0.48 -1.76
C GLY A 232 -9.00 -0.30 -0.48
N ASP A 233 -7.94 0.07 0.24
CA ASP A 233 -7.51 -0.60 1.47
C ASP A 233 -8.49 -0.35 2.63
N LEU A 234 -9.02 0.87 2.78
CA LEU A 234 -10.11 1.15 3.73
C LEU A 234 -11.34 0.30 3.47
N GLY A 235 -11.70 0.09 2.20
CA GLY A 235 -12.81 -0.79 1.82
C GLY A 235 -12.52 -2.26 2.09
N ALA A 236 -11.27 -2.67 1.94
CA ALA A 236 -10.83 -4.02 2.31
C ALA A 236 -10.95 -4.27 3.82
N GLU A 237 -10.60 -3.28 4.64
CA GLU A 237 -10.75 -3.36 6.10
C GLU A 237 -12.22 -3.24 6.55
N ALA A 238 -12.93 -2.20 6.11
CA ALA A 238 -14.28 -1.87 6.58
C ALA A 238 -15.38 -2.74 5.96
N GLY A 239 -15.17 -3.19 4.72
CA GLY A 239 -16.23 -3.61 3.82
C GLY A 239 -17.00 -2.42 3.24
N LEU A 240 -17.54 -2.61 2.03
CA LEU A 240 -18.15 -1.54 1.24
C LEU A 240 -19.29 -0.77 1.96
N ARG A 241 -20.03 -1.45 2.84
CA ARG A 241 -21.14 -0.82 3.59
C ARG A 241 -20.65 0.27 4.55
N LYS A 242 -19.50 0.13 5.16
CA LYS A 242 -18.94 1.08 6.15
C LYS A 242 -18.07 2.15 5.49
N LEU A 243 -17.52 1.88 4.31
CA LEU A 243 -16.59 2.78 3.62
C LEU A 243 -17.19 4.18 3.40
N GLY A 244 -18.46 4.26 3.00
CA GLY A 244 -19.13 5.56 2.80
C GLY A 244 -19.24 6.39 4.07
N ALA A 245 -19.55 5.75 5.21
CA ALA A 245 -19.60 6.41 6.51
C ALA A 245 -18.19 6.89 6.94
N TRP A 246 -17.18 6.06 6.78
CA TRP A 246 -15.79 6.43 7.10
C TRP A 246 -15.27 7.57 6.23
N GLN A 247 -15.60 7.58 4.94
CA GLN A 247 -15.29 8.71 4.06
C GLN A 247 -15.96 9.99 4.54
N ALA A 248 -17.24 9.93 4.93
CA ALA A 248 -17.97 11.08 5.44
C ALA A 248 -17.36 11.61 6.75
N ASP A 249 -16.97 10.72 7.67
CA ASP A 249 -16.28 11.10 8.90
C ASP A 249 -14.93 11.79 8.61
N PHE A 250 -14.16 11.26 7.67
CA PHE A 250 -12.92 11.88 7.21
C PHE A 250 -13.16 13.29 6.66
N VAL A 251 -14.12 13.45 5.74
CA VAL A 251 -14.44 14.75 5.14
C VAL A 251 -14.88 15.77 6.20
N LYS A 252 -15.62 15.34 7.23
CA LYS A 252 -16.00 16.24 8.35
C LYS A 252 -14.80 16.72 9.17
N ALA A 253 -13.73 15.92 9.24
CA ALA A 253 -12.53 16.31 9.98
C ALA A 253 -11.64 17.29 9.21
N LEU A 254 -11.71 17.33 7.86
CA LEU A 254 -10.81 18.14 7.02
C LEU A 254 -10.76 19.65 7.39
N PRO A 255 -11.88 20.34 7.71
CA PRO A 255 -11.84 21.77 8.04
C PRO A 255 -10.99 22.13 9.27
N GLY A 256 -10.69 21.16 10.13
CA GLY A 256 -9.83 21.33 11.30
C GLY A 256 -8.34 21.04 11.05
N LEU A 257 -7.99 20.62 9.83
CA LEU A 257 -6.64 20.24 9.46
C LEU A 257 -5.97 21.34 8.65
N LYS A 258 -4.62 21.42 8.73
CA LYS A 258 -3.80 22.45 8.04
C LYS A 258 -3.51 22.06 6.58
N ASN A 259 -3.36 20.76 6.31
CA ASN A 259 -2.92 20.20 5.04
C ASN A 259 -3.96 19.21 4.46
N PRO A 260 -5.24 19.62 4.32
CA PRO A 260 -6.32 18.71 3.89
C PRO A 260 -6.22 18.30 2.41
#